data_4bb634b1a509a70b758a3092eead740d
#
_entry.id   4bb634b1a509a70b758a3092eead740d
#
_cell.length_a   1.000
_cell.length_b   1.000
_cell.length_c   1.000
_cell.angle_alpha   90.00
_cell.angle_beta   90.00
_cell.angle_gamma   90.00
#
_symmetry.space_group_name_H-M   'P 1'
#
loop_
_entity.id
_entity.type
_entity.pdbx_description
1 polymer ?
#
loop_
_entity_poly.entity_id
_entity_poly.type
_entity_poly.pdbx_seq_one_letter_code
_entity_poly.pdbx_strand_id
1 'polypeptide(L)'
;MDLFLFPHQDDEYFVAPRLARDPSRARCLFLTTGDFHGTRAAVRNGESLRALRSLGIAGDRAVFAGEELGVADNDLAAHLPAVFARLKAEQSAGVENVIVPAWEGGHPDHDAACLLGHALAAASGGIRVCEFAAYRAHPAVPYFYKVMKPLPGAAAEPASGSAERFTRKTFALFRYYPSQWKTWLGLFPPLLINFLTGGRTGLYRPGRRDFGIRPHAGRLYYEYRGWNTFDRFLAQTEEFRRAHLPVP
;
A
#
# COMPACT_ATOMS: atom_id res chain seq x y z
N MET A 1 4.06 -18.04 2.44
CA MET A 1 4.67 -16.81 1.84
C MET A 1 3.78 -15.61 2.12
N ASP A 2 4.38 -14.43 2.26
CA ASP A 2 3.67 -13.15 2.46
C ASP A 2 3.75 -12.34 1.15
N LEU A 3 2.59 -12.06 0.56
CA LEU A 3 2.46 -11.29 -0.68
C LEU A 3 2.16 -9.84 -0.34
N PHE A 4 3.07 -8.94 -0.68
CA PHE A 4 2.92 -7.50 -0.48
C PHE A 4 2.45 -6.85 -1.78
N LEU A 5 1.35 -6.11 -1.73
CA LEU A 5 0.84 -5.34 -2.86
C LEU A 5 1.13 -3.86 -2.60
N PHE A 6 2.03 -3.32 -3.37
CA PHE A 6 2.41 -1.91 -3.31
C PHE A 6 1.87 -1.20 -4.55
N PRO A 7 1.00 -0.20 -4.38
CA PRO A 7 0.60 0.64 -5.51
C PRO A 7 1.78 1.26 -6.23
N HIS A 8 2.71 1.87 -5.48
CA HIS A 8 3.83 2.60 -6.05
C HIS A 8 5.18 2.06 -5.56
N GLN A 9 6.22 2.38 -6.30
CA GLN A 9 7.61 2.17 -5.91
C GLN A 9 7.98 3.25 -4.89
N ASP A 10 8.17 2.88 -3.67
CA ASP A 10 8.44 3.56 -2.41
C ASP A 10 7.46 3.19 -1.28
N ASP A 11 6.31 2.57 -1.58
CA ASP A 11 5.33 2.15 -0.57
C ASP A 11 5.89 1.06 0.38
N GLU A 12 6.85 0.27 -0.08
CA GLU A 12 7.56 -0.70 0.77
C GLU A 12 8.25 -0.06 1.98
N TYR A 13 8.48 1.25 1.93
CA TYR A 13 9.00 2.03 3.04
C TYR A 13 8.12 1.95 4.29
N PHE A 14 6.80 1.99 4.11
CA PHE A 14 5.85 1.97 5.24
C PHE A 14 5.87 0.67 6.03
N VAL A 15 6.29 -0.42 5.42
CA VAL A 15 6.40 -1.75 6.03
C VAL A 15 7.82 -2.29 6.08
N ALA A 16 8.82 -1.44 5.83
CA ALA A 16 10.23 -1.83 5.77
C ALA A 16 10.72 -2.62 7.00
N PRO A 17 10.35 -2.28 8.24
CA PRO A 17 10.71 -3.10 9.40
C PRO A 17 10.16 -4.53 9.32
N ARG A 18 8.94 -4.72 8.80
CA ARG A 18 8.35 -6.04 8.61
C ARG A 18 9.05 -6.84 7.51
N LEU A 19 9.34 -6.18 6.39
CA LEU A 19 10.11 -6.78 5.29
C LEU A 19 11.50 -7.24 5.75
N ALA A 20 12.19 -6.42 6.54
CA ALA A 20 13.53 -6.73 7.07
C ALA A 20 13.55 -7.89 8.07
N ARG A 21 12.42 -8.14 8.74
CA ARG A 21 12.30 -9.21 9.75
C ARG A 21 12.33 -10.60 9.13
N ASP A 22 11.65 -10.77 7.99
CA ASP A 22 11.50 -12.07 7.34
C ASP A 22 11.56 -11.93 5.81
N PRO A 23 12.72 -11.54 5.26
CA PRO A 23 12.86 -11.21 3.84
C PRO A 23 12.67 -12.43 2.93
N SER A 24 12.93 -13.64 3.44
CA SER A 24 12.79 -14.88 2.67
C SER A 24 11.33 -15.24 2.38
N ARG A 25 10.40 -14.75 3.20
CA ARG A 25 8.97 -14.97 3.00
C ARG A 25 8.28 -13.90 2.14
N ALA A 26 8.94 -12.76 1.95
CA ALA A 26 8.35 -11.64 1.24
C ALA A 26 8.35 -11.86 -0.28
N ARG A 27 7.22 -11.56 -0.92
CA ARG A 27 7.08 -11.33 -2.37
C ARG A 27 6.39 -10.00 -2.56
N CYS A 28 7.00 -9.12 -3.35
CA CYS A 28 6.56 -7.74 -3.51
C CYS A 28 6.05 -7.50 -4.93
N LEU A 29 4.80 -7.07 -5.09
CA LEU A 29 4.23 -6.69 -6.37
C LEU A 29 3.94 -5.20 -6.37
N PHE A 30 4.48 -4.50 -7.39
CA PHE A 30 4.23 -3.09 -7.66
C PHE A 30 3.17 -2.98 -8.74
N LEU A 31 2.07 -2.27 -8.45
CA LEU A 31 0.82 -2.35 -9.20
C LEU A 31 0.64 -1.23 -10.23
N THR A 32 1.47 -0.17 -10.16
CA THR A 32 1.52 0.91 -11.16
C THR A 32 2.93 1.08 -11.72
N THR A 33 3.05 1.85 -12.78
CA THR A 33 4.36 2.18 -13.38
C THR A 33 5.20 3.09 -12.49
N GLY A 34 4.58 3.78 -11.54
CA GLY A 34 5.25 4.75 -10.69
C GLY A 34 5.73 6.00 -11.43
N ASP A 35 5.22 6.31 -12.60
CA ASP A 35 5.73 7.36 -13.50
C ASP A 35 5.18 8.76 -13.20
N PHE A 36 4.62 8.95 -12.03
CA PHE A 36 4.17 10.27 -11.57
C PHE A 36 5.32 11.30 -11.63
N HIS A 37 5.05 12.49 -12.13
CA HIS A 37 6.04 13.55 -12.40
C HIS A 37 7.04 13.28 -13.54
N GLY A 38 6.72 12.36 -14.47
CA GLY A 38 7.56 12.11 -15.65
C GLY A 38 8.84 11.32 -15.35
N THR A 39 8.94 10.70 -14.17
CA THR A 39 10.02 9.77 -13.86
C THR A 39 9.74 8.43 -14.54
N ARG A 40 10.71 7.92 -15.29
CA ARG A 40 10.56 6.63 -15.98
C ARG A 40 10.38 5.49 -14.98
N ALA A 41 9.45 4.57 -15.28
CA ALA A 41 9.21 3.37 -14.48
C ALA A 41 10.49 2.61 -14.13
N ALA A 42 11.38 2.39 -15.10
CA ALA A 42 12.65 1.71 -14.89
C ALA A 42 13.56 2.36 -13.81
N VAL A 43 13.52 3.70 -13.67
CA VAL A 43 14.28 4.41 -12.62
C VAL A 43 13.70 4.06 -11.26
N ARG A 44 12.37 4.18 -11.10
CA ARG A 44 11.67 3.88 -9.86
C ARG A 44 11.79 2.40 -9.46
N ASN A 45 11.64 1.50 -10.44
CA ASN A 45 11.86 0.06 -10.22
C ASN A 45 13.28 -0.22 -9.70
N GLY A 46 14.28 0.44 -10.29
CA GLY A 46 15.66 0.35 -9.82
C GLY A 46 15.87 0.89 -8.40
N GLU A 47 15.15 1.92 -8.02
CA GLU A 47 15.15 2.48 -6.65
C GLU A 47 14.58 1.48 -5.65
N SER A 48 13.38 0.93 -5.89
CA SER A 48 12.77 -0.10 -5.06
C SER A 48 13.64 -1.36 -4.97
N LEU A 49 14.23 -1.83 -6.08
CA LEU A 49 15.14 -2.98 -6.04
C LEU A 49 16.35 -2.74 -5.12
N ARG A 50 16.92 -1.53 -5.10
CA ARG A 50 18.01 -1.20 -4.18
C ARG A 50 17.54 -1.16 -2.73
N ALA A 51 16.37 -0.58 -2.47
CA ALA A 51 15.76 -0.55 -1.14
C ALA A 51 15.48 -1.96 -0.62
N LEU A 52 14.80 -2.80 -1.40
CA LEU A 52 14.48 -4.18 -1.06
C LEU A 52 15.74 -5.02 -0.81
N ARG A 53 16.77 -4.91 -1.65
CA ARG A 53 18.06 -5.59 -1.42
C ARG A 53 18.72 -5.17 -0.10
N SER A 54 18.61 -3.89 0.28
CA SER A 54 19.15 -3.42 1.55
C SER A 54 18.40 -4.00 2.77
N LEU A 55 17.17 -4.48 2.57
CA LEU A 55 16.36 -5.20 3.56
C LEU A 55 16.58 -6.73 3.52
N GLY A 56 17.37 -7.23 2.57
CA GLY A 56 17.67 -8.66 2.41
C GLY A 56 16.74 -9.40 1.44
N ILE A 57 15.92 -8.68 0.69
CA ILE A 57 14.98 -9.28 -0.28
C ILE A 57 15.69 -9.41 -1.62
N ALA A 58 15.65 -10.61 -2.20
CA ALA A 58 16.24 -10.92 -3.50
C ALA A 58 15.43 -10.26 -4.63
N GLY A 59 16.10 -9.87 -5.72
CA GLY A 59 15.48 -9.11 -6.81
C GLY A 59 14.39 -9.88 -7.57
N ASP A 60 14.47 -11.20 -7.66
CA ASP A 60 13.46 -12.08 -8.25
C ASP A 60 12.16 -12.18 -7.44
N ARG A 61 12.17 -11.65 -6.22
CA ARG A 61 10.98 -11.54 -5.36
C ARG A 61 10.22 -10.23 -5.55
N ALA A 62 10.71 -9.32 -6.39
CA ALA A 62 10.02 -8.11 -6.78
C ALA A 62 9.45 -8.26 -8.20
N VAL A 63 8.16 -7.97 -8.36
CA VAL A 63 7.43 -8.02 -9.63
C VAL A 63 6.83 -6.65 -9.90
N PHE A 64 7.05 -6.13 -11.08
CA PHE A 64 6.53 -4.82 -11.50
C PHE A 64 5.31 -5.01 -12.42
N ALA A 65 4.24 -5.53 -11.84
CA ALA A 65 3.00 -5.86 -12.56
C ALA A 65 2.36 -4.62 -13.23
N GLY A 66 2.50 -3.45 -12.63
CA GLY A 66 2.03 -2.19 -13.21
C GLY A 66 2.74 -1.84 -14.51
N GLU A 67 4.06 -2.07 -14.59
CA GLU A 67 4.82 -1.88 -15.83
C GLU A 67 4.45 -2.93 -16.88
N GLU A 68 4.30 -4.20 -16.48
CA GLU A 68 3.85 -5.29 -17.36
C GLU A 68 2.49 -5.00 -18.00
N LEU A 69 1.58 -4.37 -17.26
CA LEU A 69 0.20 -4.09 -17.68
C LEU A 69 -0.03 -2.66 -18.18
N GLY A 70 0.97 -1.79 -18.10
CA GLY A 70 0.85 -0.38 -18.48
C GLY A 70 -0.07 0.44 -17.58
N VAL A 71 -0.16 0.12 -16.29
CA VAL A 71 -1.02 0.81 -15.33
C VAL A 71 -0.31 2.06 -14.79
N ALA A 72 -0.78 3.23 -15.17
CA ALA A 72 -0.22 4.50 -14.71
C ALA A 72 -0.60 4.82 -13.24
N ASP A 73 0.17 5.72 -12.61
CA ASP A 73 -0.18 6.26 -11.29
C ASP A 73 -1.54 7.00 -11.36
N ASN A 74 -2.33 6.86 -10.31
CA ASN A 74 -3.73 7.31 -10.19
C ASN A 74 -4.76 6.55 -11.05
N ASP A 75 -4.36 5.50 -11.76
CA ASP A 75 -5.24 4.80 -12.70
C ASP A 75 -5.51 3.33 -12.31
N LEU A 76 -5.01 2.88 -11.17
CA LEU A 76 -5.18 1.50 -10.72
C LEU A 76 -6.66 1.11 -10.57
N ALA A 77 -7.51 2.03 -10.13
CA ALA A 77 -8.95 1.80 -9.97
C ALA A 77 -9.65 1.40 -11.29
N ALA A 78 -9.19 1.92 -12.42
CA ALA A 78 -9.73 1.59 -13.74
C ALA A 78 -9.21 0.23 -14.29
N HIS A 79 -8.12 -0.29 -13.72
CA HIS A 79 -7.44 -1.49 -14.19
C HIS A 79 -7.62 -2.70 -13.25
N LEU A 80 -8.50 -2.62 -12.24
CA LEU A 80 -8.69 -3.69 -11.25
C LEU A 80 -8.90 -5.08 -11.86
N PRO A 81 -9.72 -5.31 -12.90
CA PRO A 81 -9.90 -6.64 -13.47
C PRO A 81 -8.62 -7.24 -14.03
N ALA A 82 -7.83 -6.46 -14.78
CA ALA A 82 -6.57 -6.92 -15.39
C ALA A 82 -5.52 -7.23 -14.32
N VAL A 83 -5.35 -6.32 -13.35
CA VAL A 83 -4.41 -6.50 -12.24
C VAL A 83 -4.83 -7.70 -11.37
N PHE A 84 -6.13 -7.86 -11.11
CA PHE A 84 -6.64 -9.02 -10.36
C PHE A 84 -6.36 -10.35 -11.07
N ALA A 85 -6.54 -10.41 -12.39
CA ALA A 85 -6.20 -11.59 -13.19
C ALA A 85 -4.69 -11.92 -13.07
N ARG A 86 -3.83 -10.89 -13.10
CA ARG A 86 -2.37 -11.06 -12.90
C ARG A 86 -2.04 -11.54 -11.49
N LEU A 87 -2.73 -11.00 -10.46
CA LEU A 87 -2.52 -11.41 -9.07
C LEU A 87 -2.92 -12.87 -8.81
N LYS A 88 -3.96 -13.37 -9.48
CA LYS A 88 -4.35 -14.78 -9.35
C LYS A 88 -3.26 -15.76 -9.78
N ALA A 89 -2.37 -15.37 -10.68
CA ALA A 89 -1.22 -16.20 -11.05
C ALA A 89 -0.22 -16.40 -9.90
N GLU A 90 -0.17 -15.48 -8.92
CA GLU A 90 0.70 -15.60 -7.74
C GLU A 90 0.13 -16.53 -6.66
N GLN A 91 -1.16 -16.90 -6.71
CA GLN A 91 -1.81 -17.77 -5.70
C GLN A 91 -1.19 -19.15 -5.59
N SER A 92 -0.74 -19.71 -6.72
CA SER A 92 -0.12 -21.04 -6.78
C SER A 92 1.21 -21.14 -6.01
N ALA A 93 1.78 -20.03 -5.59
CA ALA A 93 3.07 -19.95 -4.90
C ALA A 93 2.99 -20.16 -3.37
N GLY A 94 1.85 -20.61 -2.82
CA GLY A 94 1.69 -20.86 -1.38
C GLY A 94 1.59 -19.58 -0.55
N VAL A 95 0.79 -18.62 -1.00
CA VAL A 95 0.50 -17.37 -0.28
C VAL A 95 -0.36 -17.65 0.94
N GLU A 96 0.10 -17.23 2.12
CA GLU A 96 -0.64 -17.34 3.39
C GLU A 96 -1.25 -15.98 3.80
N ASN A 97 -0.52 -14.90 3.54
CA ASN A 97 -0.97 -13.55 3.85
C ASN A 97 -0.83 -12.66 2.62
N VAL A 98 -1.83 -11.83 2.37
CA VAL A 98 -1.74 -10.69 1.45
C VAL A 98 -1.68 -9.42 2.28
N ILE A 99 -0.66 -8.60 2.02
CA ILE A 99 -0.39 -7.37 2.77
C ILE A 99 -0.62 -6.18 1.83
N VAL A 100 -1.52 -5.30 2.21
CA VAL A 100 -2.01 -4.18 1.39
C VAL A 100 -2.02 -2.88 2.18
N PRO A 101 -2.01 -1.71 1.53
CA PRO A 101 -2.36 -0.46 2.18
C PRO A 101 -3.76 -0.54 2.79
N ALA A 102 -3.96 0.14 3.92
CA ALA A 102 -5.26 0.22 4.55
C ALA A 102 -6.25 1.04 3.71
N TRP A 103 -7.55 0.71 3.86
CA TRP A 103 -8.65 1.53 3.36
C TRP A 103 -8.74 2.82 4.17
N GLU A 104 -8.05 3.87 3.74
CA GLU A 104 -7.92 5.09 4.57
C GLU A 104 -8.03 6.43 3.81
N GLY A 105 -8.29 6.41 2.50
CA GLY A 105 -8.51 7.62 1.70
C GLY A 105 -7.27 8.50 1.52
N GLY A 106 -6.09 7.92 1.60
CA GLY A 106 -4.82 8.61 1.38
C GLY A 106 -4.55 8.83 -0.11
N HIS A 107 -4.54 7.75 -0.87
CA HIS A 107 -4.33 7.74 -2.32
C HIS A 107 -5.35 6.81 -2.99
N PRO A 108 -5.90 7.14 -4.18
CA PRO A 108 -6.87 6.26 -4.84
C PRO A 108 -6.28 4.89 -5.18
N ASP A 109 -5.01 4.81 -5.56
CA ASP A 109 -4.35 3.53 -5.84
C ASP A 109 -4.11 2.71 -4.58
N HIS A 110 -3.91 3.33 -3.41
CA HIS A 110 -3.84 2.61 -2.13
C HIS A 110 -5.18 1.96 -1.81
N ASP A 111 -6.28 2.69 -1.94
CA ASP A 111 -7.62 2.17 -1.74
C ASP A 111 -7.94 1.06 -2.77
N ALA A 112 -7.51 1.22 -4.04
CA ALA A 112 -7.66 0.20 -5.07
C ALA A 112 -6.85 -1.08 -4.77
N ALA A 113 -5.61 -0.96 -4.30
CA ALA A 113 -4.80 -2.11 -3.86
C ALA A 113 -5.41 -2.83 -2.65
N CYS A 114 -6.05 -2.07 -1.74
CA CYS A 114 -6.82 -2.65 -0.64
C CYS A 114 -7.95 -3.55 -1.17
N LEU A 115 -8.75 -3.06 -2.14
CA LEU A 115 -9.80 -3.87 -2.79
C LEU A 115 -9.24 -5.14 -3.43
N LEU A 116 -8.12 -5.04 -4.15
CA LEU A 116 -7.46 -6.19 -4.79
C LEU A 116 -7.05 -7.26 -3.77
N GLY A 117 -6.45 -6.87 -2.65
CA GLY A 117 -6.05 -7.82 -1.62
C GLY A 117 -7.23 -8.52 -0.97
N HIS A 118 -8.31 -7.79 -0.69
CA HIS A 118 -9.54 -8.37 -0.15
C HIS A 118 -10.23 -9.30 -1.15
N ALA A 119 -10.26 -8.93 -2.43
CA ALA A 119 -10.79 -9.78 -3.50
C ALA A 119 -9.97 -11.06 -3.67
N LEU A 120 -8.63 -10.96 -3.59
CA LEU A 120 -7.73 -12.11 -3.68
C LEU A 120 -7.98 -13.09 -2.54
N ALA A 121 -8.11 -12.60 -1.31
CA ALA A 121 -8.40 -13.42 -0.15
C ALA A 121 -9.78 -14.08 -0.23
N ALA A 122 -10.80 -13.34 -0.68
CA ALA A 122 -12.15 -13.88 -0.87
C ALA A 122 -12.19 -15.01 -1.91
N ALA A 123 -11.45 -14.84 -3.02
CA ALA A 123 -11.39 -15.86 -4.07
C ALA A 123 -10.61 -17.13 -3.67
N SER A 124 -9.73 -17.04 -2.67
CA SER A 124 -8.77 -18.13 -2.35
C SER A 124 -9.16 -18.96 -1.12
N GLY A 125 -10.10 -18.50 -0.31
CA GLY A 125 -10.62 -19.20 0.87
C GLY A 125 -9.64 -19.46 2.03
N GLY A 126 -8.34 -19.21 1.85
CA GLY A 126 -7.31 -19.49 2.88
C GLY A 126 -6.28 -18.36 3.08
N ILE A 127 -6.27 -17.36 2.22
CA ILE A 127 -5.35 -16.21 2.32
C ILE A 127 -5.90 -15.22 3.35
N ARG A 128 -5.05 -14.79 4.27
CA ARG A 128 -5.40 -13.77 5.27
C ARG A 128 -5.00 -12.39 4.78
N VAL A 129 -5.91 -11.42 4.90
CA VAL A 129 -5.59 -10.01 4.64
C VAL A 129 -4.94 -9.39 5.86
N CYS A 130 -3.84 -8.68 5.63
CA CYS A 130 -3.24 -7.76 6.59
C CYS A 130 -3.12 -6.39 5.94
N GLU A 131 -3.47 -5.35 6.67
CA GLU A 131 -3.37 -3.98 6.20
C GLU A 131 -2.26 -3.22 6.92
N PHE A 132 -1.62 -2.29 6.23
CA PHE A 132 -0.70 -1.32 6.82
C PHE A 132 -1.19 0.10 6.58
N ALA A 133 -1.06 0.95 7.58
CA ALA A 133 -1.35 2.37 7.43
C ALA A 133 -0.19 3.05 6.69
N ALA A 134 -0.48 3.71 5.59
CA ALA A 134 0.47 4.53 4.85
C ALA A 134 0.34 6.01 5.24
N TYR A 135 -0.65 6.69 4.71
CA TYR A 135 -0.94 8.08 5.07
C TYR A 135 -2.39 8.45 4.74
N ARG A 136 -2.94 9.40 5.49
CA ARG A 136 -4.29 9.95 5.28
C ARG A 136 -4.38 11.40 5.71
N ALA A 137 -5.46 12.08 5.31
CA ALA A 137 -5.70 13.47 5.70
C ALA A 137 -5.62 13.66 7.22
N HIS A 138 -5.04 14.78 7.63
CA HIS A 138 -5.12 15.22 9.01
C HIS A 138 -6.52 15.81 9.29
N PRO A 139 -7.23 15.38 10.34
CA PRO A 139 -8.63 15.80 10.54
C PRO A 139 -8.80 17.29 10.82
N ALA A 140 -7.79 17.95 11.39
CA ALA A 140 -7.87 19.34 11.81
C ALA A 140 -7.07 20.31 10.93
N VAL A 141 -6.17 19.82 10.08
CA VAL A 141 -5.30 20.69 9.29
C VAL A 141 -5.34 20.27 7.82
N PRO A 142 -5.99 21.04 6.95
CA PRO A 142 -6.04 20.76 5.51
C PRO A 142 -4.63 20.63 4.91
N TYR A 143 -4.50 19.75 3.92
CA TYR A 143 -3.25 19.43 3.23
C TYR A 143 -2.15 18.76 4.06
N PHE A 144 -2.31 18.67 5.37
CA PHE A 144 -1.44 17.85 6.22
C PHE A 144 -1.95 16.41 6.29
N TYR A 145 -1.07 15.50 6.63
CA TYR A 145 -1.40 14.08 6.69
C TYR A 145 -0.78 13.40 7.90
N LYS A 146 -1.46 12.34 8.34
CA LYS A 146 -0.94 11.39 9.33
C LYS A 146 -0.28 10.24 8.60
N VAL A 147 0.92 9.87 9.03
CA VAL A 147 1.71 8.81 8.42
C VAL A 147 1.85 7.64 9.39
N MET A 148 1.74 6.41 8.89
CA MET A 148 1.91 5.15 9.64
C MET A 148 1.00 5.03 10.88
N LYS A 149 -0.16 5.68 10.86
CA LYS A 149 -1.13 5.63 11.97
C LYS A 149 -2.47 5.15 11.46
N PRO A 150 -2.94 3.96 11.87
CA PRO A 150 -4.23 3.44 11.43
C PRO A 150 -5.38 4.34 11.85
N LEU A 151 -6.52 4.19 11.18
CA LEU A 151 -7.76 4.84 11.58
C LEU A 151 -8.22 4.30 12.95
N PRO A 152 -8.72 5.15 13.85
CA PRO A 152 -9.33 4.69 15.10
C PRO A 152 -10.49 3.72 14.80
N GLY A 153 -10.45 2.54 15.39
CA GLY A 153 -11.48 1.52 15.21
C GLY A 153 -11.53 0.85 13.83
N ALA A 154 -10.69 1.25 12.88
CA ALA A 154 -10.66 0.66 11.55
C ALA A 154 -9.90 -0.68 11.49
N ALA A 155 -8.94 -0.85 12.36
CA ALA A 155 -8.18 -2.08 12.48
C ALA A 155 -8.63 -2.81 13.74
N ALA A 156 -9.12 -4.02 13.58
CA ALA A 156 -9.66 -4.77 14.71
C ALA A 156 -8.57 -5.07 15.75
N GLU A 157 -7.44 -5.62 15.34
CA GLU A 157 -6.34 -5.96 16.24
C GLU A 157 -5.00 -5.93 15.49
N PRO A 158 -3.89 -5.53 16.16
CA PRO A 158 -2.57 -5.75 15.60
C PRO A 158 -2.40 -7.24 15.28
N ALA A 159 -1.99 -7.58 14.08
CA ALA A 159 -1.62 -8.94 13.77
C ALA A 159 -0.50 -9.36 14.74
N SER A 160 -0.67 -10.50 15.41
CA SER A 160 0.23 -10.95 16.49
C SER A 160 1.71 -10.90 16.05
N GLY A 161 2.55 -10.21 16.83
CA GLY A 161 3.98 -10.03 16.55
C GLY A 161 4.31 -9.16 15.33
N SER A 162 3.35 -8.43 14.76
CA SER A 162 3.51 -7.67 13.53
C SER A 162 3.93 -6.21 13.71
N ALA A 163 3.93 -5.68 14.95
CA ALA A 163 4.33 -4.31 15.21
C ALA A 163 5.86 -4.21 15.34
N GLU A 164 6.49 -3.59 14.38
CA GLU A 164 7.94 -3.44 14.28
C GLU A 164 8.37 -2.02 14.62
N ARG A 165 9.48 -1.90 15.35
CA ARG A 165 10.03 -0.59 15.67
C ARG A 165 10.68 0.04 14.43
N PHE A 166 10.45 1.33 14.23
CA PHE A 166 11.08 2.10 13.19
C PHE A 166 12.53 2.41 13.58
N THR A 167 13.47 1.72 12.96
CA THR A 167 14.91 1.80 13.30
C THR A 167 15.64 2.85 12.48
N ARG A 168 16.88 3.20 12.86
CA ARG A 168 17.76 4.07 12.06
C ARG A 168 17.94 3.53 10.62
N LYS A 169 18.08 2.20 10.47
CA LYS A 169 18.22 1.56 9.15
C LYS A 169 16.98 1.80 8.30
N THR A 170 15.79 1.54 8.84
CA THR A 170 14.53 1.74 8.10
C THR A 170 14.26 3.20 7.83
N PHE A 171 14.54 4.10 8.80
CA PHE A 171 14.42 5.55 8.55
C PHE A 171 15.30 6.01 7.39
N ALA A 172 16.54 5.51 7.29
CA ALA A 172 17.48 5.92 6.25
C ALA A 172 17.16 5.39 4.85
N LEU A 173 16.13 4.55 4.67
CA LEU A 173 15.79 3.99 3.36
C LEU A 173 15.34 5.03 2.34
N PHE A 174 14.83 6.20 2.78
CA PHE A 174 14.40 7.28 1.88
C PHE A 174 15.50 7.69 0.89
N ARG A 175 16.79 7.50 1.24
CA ARG A 175 17.94 7.77 0.37
C ARG A 175 17.97 6.94 -0.91
N TYR A 176 17.23 5.83 -0.96
CA TYR A 176 17.16 4.96 -2.12
C TYR A 176 16.19 5.46 -3.19
N TYR A 177 15.39 6.50 -2.89
CA TYR A 177 14.36 7.04 -3.78
C TYR A 177 14.63 8.51 -4.19
N PRO A 178 15.79 8.81 -4.80
CA PRO A 178 16.13 10.18 -5.17
C PRO A 178 15.14 10.79 -6.17
N SER A 179 14.48 9.99 -7.01
CA SER A 179 13.44 10.49 -7.92
C SER A 179 12.23 11.05 -7.19
N GLN A 180 11.99 10.62 -5.94
CA GLN A 180 10.84 10.99 -5.11
C GLN A 180 11.16 12.09 -4.08
N TRP A 181 12.22 12.86 -4.28
CA TRP A 181 12.69 13.86 -3.31
C TRP A 181 11.61 14.86 -2.88
N LYS A 182 10.69 15.25 -3.79
CA LYS A 182 9.58 16.17 -3.48
C LYS A 182 8.58 15.54 -2.51
N THR A 183 8.26 14.27 -2.71
CA THR A 183 7.41 13.47 -1.81
C THR A 183 8.07 13.36 -0.44
N TRP A 184 9.35 13.04 -0.41
CA TRP A 184 10.12 12.91 0.84
C TRP A 184 10.22 14.21 1.60
N LEU A 185 10.31 15.35 0.93
CA LEU A 185 10.33 16.66 1.60
C LEU A 185 9.06 16.86 2.44
N GLY A 186 7.91 16.47 1.93
CA GLY A 186 6.65 16.52 2.67
C GLY A 186 6.52 15.43 3.77
N LEU A 187 7.01 14.22 3.51
CA LEU A 187 6.92 13.10 4.45
C LEU A 187 7.95 13.16 5.57
N PHE A 188 9.08 13.83 5.36
CA PHE A 188 10.21 13.82 6.29
C PHE A 188 9.86 14.30 7.71
N PRO A 189 9.14 15.41 7.93
CA PRO A 189 8.80 15.86 9.29
C PRO A 189 7.99 14.83 10.08
N PRO A 190 6.87 14.27 9.59
CA PRO A 190 6.12 13.27 10.34
C PRO A 190 6.89 11.95 10.52
N LEU A 191 7.74 11.57 9.57
CA LEU A 191 8.60 10.39 9.70
C LEU A 191 9.68 10.59 10.75
N LEU A 192 10.29 11.78 10.80
CA LEU A 192 11.28 12.12 11.83
C LEU A 192 10.66 12.09 13.23
N ILE A 193 9.46 12.67 13.39
CA ILE A 193 8.70 12.61 14.64
C ILE A 193 8.45 11.14 15.02
N ASN A 194 8.00 10.33 14.07
CA ASN A 194 7.74 8.91 14.32
C ASN A 194 9.02 8.17 14.75
N PHE A 195 10.15 8.44 14.12
CA PHE A 195 11.44 7.88 14.47
C PHE A 195 11.90 8.30 15.87
N LEU A 196 11.88 9.61 16.18
CA LEU A 196 12.33 10.15 17.46
C LEU A 196 11.47 9.72 18.65
N THR A 197 10.16 9.52 18.42
CA THR A 197 9.23 9.03 19.44
C THR A 197 9.22 7.51 19.59
N GLY A 198 10.11 6.80 18.91
CA GLY A 198 10.17 5.34 18.95
C GLY A 198 8.94 4.68 18.33
N GLY A 199 8.34 5.33 17.32
CA GLY A 199 7.17 4.87 16.61
C GLY A 199 7.33 3.48 16.02
N ARG A 200 6.23 2.81 15.84
CA ARG A 200 6.15 1.45 15.30
C ARG A 200 5.31 1.45 14.03
N THR A 201 5.71 0.63 13.09
CA THR A 201 4.85 0.21 11.99
C THR A 201 4.15 -1.08 12.39
N GLY A 202 3.01 -1.36 11.83
CA GLY A 202 2.31 -2.60 12.16
C GLY A 202 1.39 -3.04 11.06
N LEU A 203 1.18 -4.35 11.02
CA LEU A 203 0.14 -4.96 10.23
C LEU A 203 -1.09 -5.15 11.09
N TYR A 204 -2.25 -4.87 10.52
CA TYR A 204 -3.55 -4.94 11.17
C TYR A 204 -4.41 -5.96 10.44
N ARG A 205 -5.19 -6.73 11.18
CA ARG A 205 -6.25 -7.57 10.59
C ARG A 205 -7.51 -6.74 10.48
N PRO A 206 -7.98 -6.44 9.27
CA PRO A 206 -9.20 -5.69 9.10
C PRO A 206 -10.40 -6.50 9.60
N GLY A 207 -11.32 -5.82 10.27
CA GLY A 207 -12.67 -6.35 10.49
C GLY A 207 -13.49 -6.35 9.20
N ARG A 208 -14.70 -6.92 9.25
CA ARG A 208 -15.68 -6.77 8.16
C ARG A 208 -15.96 -5.29 7.93
N ARG A 209 -15.94 -4.88 6.67
CA ARG A 209 -16.24 -3.49 6.29
C ARG A 209 -17.01 -3.44 4.98
N ASP A 210 -17.71 -2.35 4.80
CA ASP A 210 -18.33 -1.99 3.54
C ASP A 210 -17.39 -1.04 2.78
N PHE A 211 -16.87 -1.49 1.64
CA PHE A 211 -16.07 -0.68 0.74
C PHE A 211 -16.90 0.32 -0.10
N GLY A 212 -18.21 0.35 0.07
CA GLY A 212 -19.09 1.40 -0.44
C GLY A 212 -19.16 2.63 0.47
N ILE A 213 -18.58 2.57 1.67
CA ILE A 213 -18.63 3.65 2.65
C ILE A 213 -17.25 4.32 2.78
N ARG A 214 -17.25 5.65 2.94
CA ARG A 214 -16.01 6.42 3.17
C ARG A 214 -15.24 5.84 4.36
N PRO A 215 -13.90 5.76 4.26
CA PRO A 215 -13.07 5.23 5.34
C PRO A 215 -13.14 6.05 6.62
N HIS A 216 -13.41 7.35 6.51
CA HIS A 216 -13.59 8.25 7.65
C HIS A 216 -14.45 9.46 7.27
N ALA A 217 -14.95 10.19 8.26
CA ALA A 217 -15.67 11.44 8.06
C ALA A 217 -14.74 12.52 7.49
N GLY A 218 -15.33 13.45 6.72
CA GLY A 218 -14.61 14.56 6.11
C GLY A 218 -13.98 14.25 4.77
N ARG A 219 -13.21 15.21 4.29
CA ARG A 219 -12.57 15.15 2.98
C ARG A 219 -11.37 14.22 3.00
N LEU A 220 -11.26 13.33 2.01
CA LEU A 220 -10.14 12.41 1.88
C LEU A 220 -8.90 13.13 1.37
N TYR A 221 -7.70 12.59 1.61
CA TYR A 221 -6.47 13.28 1.22
C TYR A 221 -6.36 13.43 -0.31
N TYR A 222 -6.68 12.40 -1.07
CA TYR A 222 -6.68 12.48 -2.53
C TYR A 222 -7.71 13.48 -3.09
N GLU A 223 -8.80 13.77 -2.37
CA GLU A 223 -9.74 14.84 -2.73
C GLU A 223 -9.14 16.23 -2.49
N TYR A 224 -8.33 16.42 -1.42
CA TYR A 224 -7.56 17.66 -1.24
C TYR A 224 -6.54 17.88 -2.34
N ARG A 225 -5.95 16.81 -2.86
CA ARG A 225 -4.96 16.85 -3.91
C ARG A 225 -5.57 16.98 -5.32
N GLY A 226 -6.89 16.79 -5.45
CA GLY A 226 -7.58 16.80 -6.73
C GLY A 226 -7.26 15.58 -7.62
N TRP A 227 -6.73 14.50 -7.04
CA TRP A 227 -6.39 13.27 -7.77
C TRP A 227 -7.62 12.47 -8.14
N ASN A 228 -8.59 12.39 -7.22
CA ASN A 228 -9.86 11.72 -7.41
C ASN A 228 -10.91 12.26 -6.42
N THR A 229 -12.16 11.85 -6.56
CA THR A 229 -13.21 12.00 -5.53
C THR A 229 -13.67 10.62 -5.10
N PHE A 230 -14.21 10.51 -3.89
CA PHE A 230 -14.72 9.23 -3.41
C PHE A 230 -15.83 8.67 -4.30
N ASP A 231 -16.75 9.52 -4.74
CA ASP A 231 -17.88 9.10 -5.60
C ASP A 231 -17.38 8.59 -6.96
N ARG A 232 -16.39 9.28 -7.56
CA ARG A 232 -15.76 8.80 -8.79
C ARG A 232 -15.01 7.49 -8.60
N PHE A 233 -14.28 7.35 -7.50
CA PHE A 233 -13.61 6.09 -7.14
C PHE A 233 -14.61 4.95 -6.99
N LEU A 234 -15.74 5.19 -6.29
CA LEU A 234 -16.80 4.18 -6.15
C LEU A 234 -17.40 3.76 -7.49
N ALA A 235 -17.66 4.73 -8.38
CA ALA A 235 -18.18 4.45 -9.72
C ALA A 235 -17.17 3.62 -10.54
N GLN A 236 -15.89 3.98 -10.52
CA GLN A 236 -14.83 3.24 -11.22
C GLN A 236 -14.67 1.79 -10.73
N THR A 237 -14.93 1.54 -9.46
CA THR A 237 -14.69 0.22 -8.83
C THR A 237 -15.97 -0.60 -8.63
N GLU A 238 -17.14 -0.10 -9.01
CA GLU A 238 -18.44 -0.69 -8.68
C GLU A 238 -18.58 -2.14 -9.17
N GLU A 239 -18.31 -2.37 -10.46
CA GLU A 239 -18.42 -3.70 -11.07
C GLU A 239 -17.46 -4.69 -10.39
N PHE A 240 -16.22 -4.29 -10.18
CA PHE A 240 -15.21 -5.12 -9.51
C PHE A 240 -15.63 -5.46 -8.08
N ARG A 241 -16.12 -4.47 -7.31
CA ARG A 241 -16.57 -4.68 -5.93
C ARG A 241 -17.74 -5.65 -5.87
N ARG A 242 -18.74 -5.49 -6.75
CA ARG A 242 -19.89 -6.40 -6.81
C ARG A 242 -19.49 -7.84 -7.15
N ALA A 243 -18.53 -8.02 -8.06
CA ALA A 243 -18.09 -9.33 -8.52
C ALA A 243 -17.20 -10.08 -7.54
N HIS A 244 -16.39 -9.38 -6.77
CA HIS A 244 -15.26 -9.99 -6.04
C HIS A 244 -15.22 -9.73 -4.54
N LEU A 245 -16.02 -8.80 -4.03
CA LEU A 245 -16.03 -8.51 -2.59
C LEU A 245 -17.34 -8.98 -1.96
N PRO A 246 -17.29 -9.57 -0.75
CA PRO A 246 -18.50 -9.98 -0.06
C PRO A 246 -19.37 -8.74 0.25
N VAL A 247 -20.66 -8.89 0.05
CA VAL A 247 -21.64 -7.90 0.54
C VAL A 247 -21.56 -7.92 2.07
N PRO A 248 -21.47 -6.76 2.75
CA PRO A 248 -21.37 -6.68 4.20
C PRO A 248 -22.53 -7.29 4.96
#